data_3f227cce0b467bf85849c2e24539a824
#
_entry.id   3f227cce0b467bf85849c2e24539a824
#
_cell.length_a   1.000
_cell.length_b   1.000
_cell.length_c   1.000
_cell.angle_alpha   90.00
_cell.angle_beta   90.00
_cell.angle_gamma   90.00
#
_symmetry.space_group_name_H-M   'P 1'
#
loop_
_entity.id
_entity.type
_entity.pdbx_description
1 polymer ?
#
loop_
_entity_poly.entity_id
_entity_poly.type
_entity_poly.pdbx_seq_one_letter_code
_entity_poly.pdbx_strand_id
1 'polypeptide(L)'
;MERIIYLKQTLFYAKAYTISGVSEIYSLRNEINKLASKHLFSLESYKKGVKKHLPLKNKIPIFFSKSLLLFYLKTKNNEMYYINFFEVFKICFAKKCIIIFKNGEILELDVTRKVLSNEMAKVKTISNYLNNL
;
A
#
# COMPACT_ATOMS: atom_id res chain seq x y z
N MET A 1 -10.09 4.58 15.44
CA MET A 1 -8.81 4.35 14.75
C MET A 1 -8.74 5.22 13.50
N GLU A 2 -7.66 5.96 13.33
CA GLU A 2 -7.48 6.81 12.17
C GLU A 2 -7.29 6.00 10.90
N ARG A 3 -7.95 6.41 9.81
CA ARG A 3 -7.77 5.76 8.53
C ARG A 3 -6.45 6.20 7.91
N ILE A 4 -5.64 5.23 7.55
CA ILE A 4 -4.37 5.45 6.85
C ILE A 4 -4.66 5.71 5.37
N ILE A 5 -4.08 6.78 4.83
CA ILE A 5 -4.12 7.09 3.40
C ILE A 5 -2.92 6.44 2.73
N TYR A 6 -1.73 6.72 3.23
CA TYR A 6 -0.51 6.05 2.80
C TYR A 6 0.62 6.21 3.82
N LEU A 7 1.60 5.31 3.72
CA LEU A 7 2.85 5.37 4.49
C LEU A 7 3.99 5.68 3.52
N LYS A 8 4.94 6.49 3.95
CA LYS A 8 6.09 6.90 3.14
C LYS A 8 7.38 6.75 3.91
N GLN A 9 8.41 6.24 3.24
CA GLN A 9 9.76 6.21 3.80
C GLN A 9 10.77 6.72 2.79
N THR A 10 11.62 7.64 3.23
CA THR A 10 12.76 8.14 2.47
C THR A 10 14.04 7.77 3.22
N LEU A 11 15.18 8.20 2.70
CA LEU A 11 16.46 8.03 3.39
C LEU A 11 16.48 8.72 4.76
N PHE A 12 15.71 9.80 4.93
CA PHE A 12 15.79 10.67 6.10
C PHE A 12 14.64 10.52 7.09
N TYR A 13 13.49 9.99 6.67
CA TYR A 13 12.31 9.90 7.53
C TYR A 13 11.32 8.83 7.07
N ALA A 14 10.43 8.46 7.97
CA ALA A 14 9.25 7.66 7.65
C ALA A 14 8.04 8.33 8.28
N LYS A 15 6.94 8.41 7.54
CA LYS A 15 5.71 9.10 7.97
C LYS A 15 4.47 8.32 7.59
N ALA A 16 3.45 8.42 8.45
CA ALA A 16 2.11 7.94 8.16
C ALA A 16 1.21 9.13 7.86
N TYR A 17 0.52 9.06 6.72
CA TYR A 17 -0.45 10.07 6.30
C TYR A 17 -1.84 9.49 6.52
N THR A 18 -2.61 10.14 7.39
CA THR A 18 -3.95 9.71 7.78
C THR A 18 -4.96 10.79 7.47
N ILE A 19 -6.25 10.46 7.63
CA ILE A 19 -7.33 11.44 7.46
C ILE A 19 -7.13 12.65 8.38
N SER A 20 -6.60 12.43 9.59
CA SER A 20 -6.42 13.48 10.61
C SER A 20 -5.12 14.27 10.44
N GLY A 21 -4.17 13.81 9.65
CA GLY A 21 -2.90 14.50 9.47
C GLY A 21 -1.72 13.56 9.27
N VAL A 22 -0.54 14.07 9.57
CA VAL A 22 0.73 13.37 9.34
C VAL A 22 1.41 13.11 10.66
N SER A 23 1.91 11.89 10.86
CA SER A 23 2.69 11.53 12.04
C SER A 23 3.97 10.83 11.65
N GLU A 24 5.01 10.97 12.47
CA GLU A 24 6.27 10.25 12.26
C GLU A 24 6.12 8.81 12.73
N ILE A 25 6.75 7.89 11.98
CA ILE A 25 6.83 6.48 12.34
C ILE A 25 8.31 6.05 12.29
N TYR A 26 8.64 4.94 12.94
CA TYR A 26 10.00 4.46 13.00
C TYR A 26 10.51 4.02 11.62
N SER A 27 9.74 3.16 10.93
CA SER A 27 10.03 2.68 9.58
C SER A 27 8.77 2.07 8.99
N LEU A 28 8.73 1.88 7.66
CA LEU A 28 7.62 1.18 7.02
C LEU A 28 7.49 -0.23 7.58
N ARG A 29 8.61 -0.95 7.66
CA ARG A 29 8.62 -2.33 8.15
C ARG A 29 8.04 -2.43 9.56
N ASN A 30 8.47 -1.56 10.45
CA ASN A 30 7.98 -1.52 11.83
C ASN A 30 6.49 -1.24 11.88
N GLU A 31 6.03 -0.25 11.12
CA GLU A 31 4.62 0.14 11.09
C GLU A 31 3.73 -0.96 10.51
N ILE A 32 4.18 -1.62 9.44
CA ILE A 32 3.45 -2.73 8.82
C ILE A 32 3.31 -3.89 9.82
N ASN A 33 4.39 -4.24 10.54
CA ASN A 33 4.34 -5.28 11.56
C ASN A 33 3.39 -4.91 12.71
N LYS A 34 3.40 -3.65 13.11
CA LYS A 34 2.52 -3.13 14.16
C LYS A 34 1.04 -3.21 13.73
N LEU A 35 0.75 -2.86 12.49
CA LEU A 35 -0.61 -2.97 11.93
C LEU A 35 -1.05 -4.44 11.86
N ALA A 36 -0.18 -5.34 11.43
CA ALA A 36 -0.49 -6.76 11.39
C ALA A 36 -0.84 -7.29 12.78
N SER A 37 -0.05 -6.93 13.80
CA SER A 37 -0.33 -7.30 15.18
C SER A 37 -1.69 -6.79 15.65
N LYS A 38 -2.03 -5.55 15.32
CA LYS A 38 -3.35 -4.98 15.67
C LYS A 38 -4.49 -5.76 15.03
N HIS A 39 -4.27 -6.34 13.85
CA HIS A 39 -5.28 -7.13 13.13
C HIS A 39 -5.14 -8.63 13.42
N LEU A 40 -4.35 -9.00 14.43
CA LEU A 40 -4.22 -10.36 14.94
C LEU A 40 -3.65 -11.36 13.93
N PHE A 41 -2.73 -10.92 13.08
CA PHE A 41 -2.01 -11.86 12.21
C PHE A 41 -0.53 -11.50 12.09
N SER A 42 0.29 -12.43 11.60
CA SER A 42 1.68 -12.18 11.28
C SER A 42 1.85 -12.00 9.78
N LEU A 43 2.71 -11.08 9.38
CA LEU A 43 3.01 -10.86 7.96
C LEU A 43 3.62 -12.10 7.32
N GLU A 44 4.45 -12.82 8.04
CA GLU A 44 5.07 -14.04 7.54
C GLU A 44 4.03 -15.08 7.16
N SER A 45 3.07 -15.35 8.06
CA SER A 45 1.97 -16.27 7.79
C SER A 45 1.08 -15.79 6.65
N TYR A 46 0.78 -14.50 6.60
CA TYR A 46 0.00 -13.90 5.52
C TYR A 46 0.68 -14.14 4.16
N LYS A 47 1.97 -13.81 4.06
CA LYS A 47 2.73 -13.96 2.82
C LYS A 47 2.82 -15.42 2.38
N LYS A 48 3.03 -16.35 3.31
CA LYS A 48 3.03 -17.79 3.03
C LYS A 48 1.69 -18.25 2.47
N GLY A 49 0.60 -17.82 3.09
CA GLY A 49 -0.75 -18.15 2.64
C GLY A 49 -1.04 -17.62 1.24
N VAL A 50 -0.68 -16.36 0.96
CA VAL A 50 -0.87 -15.76 -0.35
C VAL A 50 -0.07 -16.52 -1.42
N LYS A 51 1.20 -16.81 -1.17
CA LYS A 51 2.06 -17.55 -2.11
C LYS A 51 1.54 -18.95 -2.39
N LYS A 52 0.91 -19.59 -1.40
CA LYS A 52 0.32 -20.92 -1.55
C LYS A 52 -0.90 -20.93 -2.45
N HIS A 53 -1.73 -19.90 -2.40
CA HIS A 53 -3.03 -19.86 -3.07
C HIS A 53 -3.07 -18.97 -4.31
N LEU A 54 -2.12 -18.06 -4.49
CA LEU A 54 -2.11 -17.06 -5.55
C LEU A 54 -0.74 -16.98 -6.23
N PRO A 55 -0.68 -16.61 -7.52
CA PRO A 55 0.59 -16.50 -8.26
C PRO A 55 1.32 -15.19 -7.97
N LEU A 56 1.53 -14.86 -6.69
CA LEU A 56 2.21 -13.65 -6.25
C LEU A 56 3.46 -14.02 -5.47
N LYS A 57 4.59 -13.35 -5.76
CA LYS A 57 5.89 -13.67 -5.16
C LYS A 57 6.53 -12.54 -4.38
N ASN A 58 6.55 -11.32 -4.94
CA ASN A 58 7.27 -10.17 -4.38
C ASN A 58 6.35 -8.98 -4.18
N LYS A 59 6.63 -8.18 -3.13
CA LYS A 59 5.89 -6.95 -2.86
C LYS A 59 4.38 -7.18 -2.86
N ILE A 60 3.97 -8.20 -2.12
CA ILE A 60 2.57 -8.63 -2.06
C ILE A 60 1.75 -7.55 -1.35
N PRO A 61 0.63 -7.09 -1.94
CA PRO A 61 -0.28 -6.19 -1.22
C PRO A 61 -0.81 -6.86 0.04
N ILE A 62 -0.96 -6.07 1.10
CA ILE A 62 -1.33 -6.60 2.41
C ILE A 62 -2.75 -6.16 2.74
N PHE A 63 -3.65 -7.12 2.86
CA PHE A 63 -5.04 -6.90 3.25
C PHE A 63 -5.16 -7.03 4.76
N PHE A 64 -5.47 -5.93 5.44
CA PHE A 64 -5.67 -5.91 6.88
C PHE A 64 -7.15 -5.99 7.26
N SER A 65 -7.99 -5.28 6.51
CA SER A 65 -9.42 -5.19 6.78
C SER A 65 -10.13 -4.64 5.54
N LYS A 66 -11.46 -4.53 5.61
CA LYS A 66 -12.28 -3.94 4.53
C LYS A 66 -12.00 -2.45 4.29
N SER A 67 -11.21 -1.82 5.14
CA SER A 67 -10.83 -0.41 5.00
C SER A 67 -9.34 -0.20 4.84
N LEU A 68 -8.55 -1.26 4.83
CA LEU A 68 -7.09 -1.15 4.75
C LEU A 68 -6.48 -2.27 3.92
N LEU A 69 -6.10 -1.92 2.70
CA LEU A 69 -5.34 -2.78 1.79
C LEU A 69 -4.15 -1.96 1.28
N LEU A 70 -2.96 -2.30 1.72
CA LEU A 70 -1.75 -1.54 1.36
C LEU A 70 -1.01 -2.22 0.20
N PHE A 71 -0.73 -1.44 -0.84
CA PHE A 71 0.12 -1.88 -1.94
C PHE A 71 1.38 -1.02 -2.01
N TYR A 72 2.47 -1.63 -2.48
CA TYR A 72 3.80 -1.04 -2.44
C TYR A 72 4.17 -0.37 -3.76
N LEU A 73 4.74 0.85 -3.68
CA LEU A 73 5.37 1.51 -4.81
C LEU A 73 6.71 2.09 -4.38
N LYS A 74 7.71 1.94 -5.24
CA LYS A 74 9.03 2.54 -5.02
C LYS A 74 9.33 3.46 -6.19
N THR A 75 9.72 4.70 -5.89
CA THR A 75 10.03 5.70 -6.91
C THR A 75 11.46 5.55 -7.42
N LYS A 76 11.77 6.22 -8.53
CA LYS A 76 13.11 6.21 -9.13
C LYS A 76 14.18 6.78 -8.20
N ASN A 77 13.82 7.69 -7.31
CA ASN A 77 14.72 8.25 -6.31
C ASN A 77 14.69 7.50 -4.97
N ASN A 78 14.23 6.24 -4.98
CA ASN A 78 14.25 5.31 -3.83
C ASN A 78 13.37 5.72 -2.66
N GLU A 79 12.31 6.49 -2.88
CA GLU A 79 11.27 6.68 -1.89
C GLU A 79 10.33 5.49 -1.93
N MET A 80 9.93 4.99 -0.78
CA MET A 80 9.05 3.81 -0.66
C MET A 80 7.71 4.22 -0.10
N TYR A 81 6.66 3.65 -0.68
CA TYR A 81 5.27 3.95 -0.30
C TYR A 81 4.49 2.66 -0.11
N TYR A 82 3.64 2.64 0.93
CA TYR A 82 2.53 1.71 1.04
C TYR A 82 1.24 2.53 0.98
N ILE A 83 0.44 2.30 -0.04
CA ILE A 83 -0.74 3.11 -0.34
C ILE A 83 -1.99 2.31 -0.04
N ASN A 84 -2.93 2.92 0.70
CA ASN A 84 -4.20 2.27 1.00
C ASN A 84 -5.12 2.35 -0.22
N PHE A 85 -5.28 1.22 -0.88
CA PHE A 85 -6.10 1.12 -2.09
C PHE A 85 -7.53 1.59 -1.86
N PHE A 86 -8.09 1.35 -0.67
CA PHE A 86 -9.47 1.74 -0.37
C PHE A 86 -9.67 3.25 -0.19
N GLU A 87 -8.59 4.01 -0.01
CA GLU A 87 -8.65 5.48 0.03
C GLU A 87 -8.33 6.13 -1.31
N VAL A 88 -8.04 5.35 -2.33
CA VAL A 88 -7.77 5.87 -3.68
C VAL A 88 -9.10 6.14 -4.39
N PHE A 89 -9.27 7.36 -4.88
CA PHE A 89 -10.41 7.73 -5.72
C PHE A 89 -10.11 7.44 -7.19
N LYS A 90 -8.92 7.87 -7.67
CA LYS A 90 -8.56 7.74 -9.08
C LYS A 90 -7.04 7.70 -9.23
N ILE A 91 -6.56 6.92 -10.19
CA ILE A 91 -5.16 6.89 -10.58
C ILE A 91 -5.08 7.33 -12.04
N CYS A 92 -4.26 8.35 -12.31
CA CYS A 92 -3.99 8.86 -13.64
C CYS A 92 -2.51 8.70 -13.95
N PHE A 93 -2.18 8.59 -15.23
CA PHE A 93 -0.80 8.57 -15.64
C PHE A 93 -0.60 9.58 -16.78
N ALA A 94 0.13 10.66 -16.47
CA ALA A 94 0.60 11.61 -17.47
C ALA A 94 2.10 11.42 -17.65
N LYS A 95 2.93 12.37 -17.26
CA LYS A 95 4.38 12.19 -17.19
C LYS A 95 4.79 11.38 -15.96
N LYS A 96 3.99 11.48 -14.90
CA LYS A 96 4.17 10.75 -13.64
C LYS A 96 2.88 10.06 -13.26
N CYS A 97 2.97 9.13 -12.32
CA CYS A 97 1.81 8.53 -11.70
C CYS A 97 1.17 9.55 -10.76
N ILE A 98 -0.12 9.81 -10.95
CA ILE A 98 -0.88 10.74 -10.11
C ILE A 98 -1.98 9.94 -9.42
N ILE A 99 -1.93 9.92 -8.09
CA ILE A 99 -2.94 9.24 -7.27
C ILE A 99 -3.78 10.31 -6.58
N ILE A 100 -5.09 10.28 -6.81
CA ILE A 100 -6.04 11.18 -6.18
C ILE A 100 -6.80 10.38 -5.13
N PHE A 101 -6.74 10.82 -3.88
CA PHE A 101 -7.39 10.15 -2.77
C PHE A 101 -8.80 10.68 -2.55
N LYS A 102 -9.62 9.90 -1.85
CA LYS A 102 -11.02 10.24 -1.58
C LYS A 102 -11.17 11.53 -0.77
N ASN A 103 -10.17 11.86 0.05
CA ASN A 103 -10.18 13.12 0.82
C ASN A 103 -9.71 14.34 0.02
N GLY A 104 -9.40 14.16 -1.27
CA GLY A 104 -8.94 15.24 -2.15
C GLY A 104 -7.43 15.42 -2.23
N GLU A 105 -6.65 14.74 -1.40
CA GLU A 105 -5.20 14.81 -1.50
C GLU A 105 -4.69 14.21 -2.81
N ILE A 106 -3.62 14.77 -3.34
CA ILE A 106 -2.99 14.33 -4.58
C ILE A 106 -1.55 13.94 -4.30
N LEU A 107 -1.15 12.76 -4.76
CA LEU A 107 0.21 12.25 -4.63
C LEU A 107 0.79 11.99 -6.02
N GLU A 108 1.89 12.69 -6.34
CA GLU A 108 2.63 12.45 -7.58
C GLU A 108 3.84 11.57 -7.30
N LEU A 109 3.99 10.49 -8.07
CA LEU A 109 5.06 9.52 -7.89
C LEU A 109 5.84 9.31 -9.18
N ASP A 110 7.16 9.35 -9.08
CA ASP A 110 8.04 9.06 -10.21
C ASP A 110 8.23 7.55 -10.36
N VAL A 111 7.17 6.88 -10.82
CA VAL A 111 7.16 5.45 -11.14
C VAL A 111 6.72 5.27 -12.58
N THR A 112 7.19 4.21 -13.23
CA THR A 112 6.80 3.92 -14.60
C THR A 112 5.39 3.36 -14.66
N ARG A 113 4.74 3.49 -15.83
CA ARG A 113 3.43 2.89 -16.07
C ARG A 113 3.46 1.38 -15.86
N LYS A 114 4.56 0.72 -16.24
CA LYS A 114 4.73 -0.72 -16.07
C LYS A 114 4.73 -1.11 -14.59
N VAL A 115 5.48 -0.40 -13.76
CA VAL A 115 5.52 -0.65 -12.31
C VAL A 115 4.14 -0.49 -11.71
N LEU A 116 3.46 0.61 -12.03
CA LEU A 116 2.10 0.85 -11.54
C LEU A 116 1.14 -0.26 -11.97
N SER A 117 1.16 -0.64 -13.24
CA SER A 117 0.29 -1.70 -13.77
C SER A 117 0.54 -3.03 -13.07
N ASN A 118 1.80 -3.37 -12.81
CA ASN A 118 2.15 -4.60 -12.11
C ASN A 118 1.59 -4.62 -10.69
N GLU A 119 1.70 -3.51 -9.96
CA GLU A 119 1.17 -3.43 -8.60
C GLU A 119 -0.37 -3.45 -8.58
N MET A 120 -1.00 -2.78 -9.54
CA MET A 120 -2.47 -2.82 -9.65
C MET A 120 -2.98 -4.22 -10.00
N ALA A 121 -2.26 -4.97 -10.82
CA ALA A 121 -2.59 -6.36 -11.13
C ALA A 121 -2.56 -7.23 -9.87
N LYS A 122 -1.58 -7.03 -9.00
CA LYS A 122 -1.49 -7.74 -7.71
C LYS A 122 -2.67 -7.41 -6.80
N VAL A 123 -3.03 -6.13 -6.70
CA VAL A 123 -4.19 -5.68 -5.90
C VAL A 123 -5.45 -6.35 -6.42
N LYS A 124 -5.64 -6.37 -7.73
CA LYS A 124 -6.80 -6.99 -8.38
C LYS A 124 -6.87 -8.49 -8.08
N THR A 125 -5.73 -9.17 -8.13
CA THR A 125 -5.64 -10.61 -7.83
C THR A 125 -6.11 -10.90 -6.41
N ILE A 126 -5.63 -10.12 -5.43
CA ILE A 126 -6.03 -10.29 -4.03
C ILE A 126 -7.50 -9.94 -3.83
N SER A 127 -7.97 -8.83 -4.40
CA SER A 127 -9.37 -8.41 -4.29
C SER A 127 -10.31 -9.46 -4.86
N ASN A 128 -9.99 -10.02 -6.02
CA ASN A 128 -10.80 -11.07 -6.63
C ASN A 128 -10.85 -12.34 -5.77
N TYR A 129 -9.71 -12.73 -5.21
CA TYR A 129 -9.67 -13.89 -4.31
C TYR A 129 -10.57 -13.69 -3.09
N LEU A 130 -10.47 -12.51 -2.46
CA LEU A 130 -11.28 -12.20 -1.27
C LEU A 130 -12.76 -12.13 -1.58
N ASN A 131 -13.14 -11.64 -2.76
CA ASN A 131 -14.55 -11.54 -3.17
C ASN A 131 -15.17 -12.90 -3.49
N ASN A 132 -14.36 -13.92 -3.72
CA ASN A 132 -14.83 -15.27 -4.04
C ASN A 132 -14.82 -16.23 -2.84
N LEU A 133 -14.54 -15.72 -1.65
CA LEU A 133 -14.56 -16.54 -0.43
C LEU A 133 -15.95 -16.69 0.19
#